data_51bc8b623b24e912e71d95012b68a7fd
#
_entry.id   51bc8b623b24e912e71d95012b68a7fd
#
_cell.length_a   1.000
_cell.length_b   1.000
_cell.length_c   1.000
_cell.angle_alpha   90.00
_cell.angle_beta   90.00
_cell.angle_gamma   90.00
#
_symmetry.space_group_name_H-M   'P 1'
#
loop_
_entity.id
_entity.type
_entity.pdbx_description
1 polymer ?
#
loop_
_entity_poly.entity_id
_entity_poly.type
_entity_poly.pdbx_seq_one_letter_code
_entity_poly.pdbx_strand_id
1 'polypeptide(L)'
;MKQSTNIANRLREVLLNGHWIANTNCKEQLQLVTWRQAIHKVGNLNTIAALTFHLNYYLSGVLNAFNTGKLEIKDQYSFDMPPVENETNWQKLTDDFLRNAEMFAAKVEEISDEQLQEAFIDEKYGTNLRNVEGMIEHCYYHLGQISLIRKLIANI
;
A
#
# COMPACT_ATOMS: atom_id res chain seq x y z
N MET A 1 -16.11 8.11 -18.18
CA MET A 1 -14.84 8.11 -17.40
C MET A 1 -14.12 6.81 -17.73
N LYS A 2 -12.83 6.82 -18.02
CA LYS A 2 -12.04 5.60 -18.28
C LYS A 2 -12.11 4.66 -17.08
N GLN A 3 -12.07 3.36 -17.31
CA GLN A 3 -11.99 2.36 -16.24
C GLN A 3 -10.72 2.55 -15.40
N SER A 4 -9.58 2.82 -16.03
CA SER A 4 -8.33 3.10 -15.34
C SER A 4 -8.40 4.31 -14.40
N THR A 5 -9.07 5.39 -14.78
CA THR A 5 -9.30 6.55 -13.90
C THR A 5 -10.15 6.17 -12.67
N ASN A 6 -11.20 5.38 -12.86
CA ASN A 6 -12.02 4.90 -11.73
C ASN A 6 -11.20 4.06 -10.75
N ILE A 7 -10.36 3.17 -11.26
CA ILE A 7 -9.51 2.30 -10.43
C ILE A 7 -8.42 3.10 -9.73
N ALA A 8 -7.78 4.07 -10.41
CA ALA A 8 -6.81 4.98 -9.81
C ALA A 8 -7.44 5.79 -8.65
N ASN A 9 -8.68 6.25 -8.82
CA ASN A 9 -9.41 6.93 -7.75
C ASN A 9 -9.70 6.01 -6.55
N ARG A 10 -10.01 4.73 -6.77
CA ARG A 10 -10.15 3.73 -5.69
C ARG A 10 -8.84 3.48 -4.94
N LEU A 11 -7.69 3.48 -5.65
CA LEU A 11 -6.37 3.42 -5.01
C LEU A 11 -6.14 4.66 -4.11
N ARG A 12 -6.38 5.86 -4.64
CA ARG A 12 -6.27 7.10 -3.84
C ARG A 12 -7.24 7.09 -2.65
N GLU A 13 -8.43 6.54 -2.83
CA GLU A 13 -9.42 6.43 -1.76
C GLU A 13 -8.89 5.63 -0.56
N VAL A 14 -8.37 4.43 -0.78
CA VAL A 14 -7.88 3.58 0.32
C VAL A 14 -6.56 4.07 0.91
N LEU A 15 -5.70 4.66 0.07
CA LEU A 15 -4.33 5.00 0.47
C LEU A 15 -4.18 6.44 0.99
N LEU A 16 -4.90 7.42 0.42
CA LEU A 16 -4.56 8.83 0.54
C LEU A 16 -5.68 9.73 1.08
N ASN A 17 -6.90 9.66 0.54
CA ASN A 17 -7.85 10.75 0.74
C ASN A 17 -9.35 10.38 0.76
N GLY A 18 -9.71 9.11 0.68
CA GLY A 18 -11.10 8.70 0.64
C GLY A 18 -11.62 8.20 1.98
N HIS A 19 -12.96 8.17 2.11
CA HIS A 19 -13.66 7.74 3.32
C HIS A 19 -14.82 6.79 3.03
N TRP A 20 -15.18 6.58 1.77
CA TRP A 20 -16.43 5.93 1.42
C TRP A 20 -16.54 4.49 1.96
N ILE A 21 -15.51 3.67 1.78
CA ILE A 21 -15.56 2.25 2.18
C ILE A 21 -15.29 2.06 3.67
N ALA A 22 -14.18 2.66 4.17
CA ALA A 22 -13.66 2.38 5.51
C ALA A 22 -13.88 3.52 6.51
N ASN A 23 -14.46 4.62 6.07
CA ASN A 23 -14.56 5.89 6.83
C ASN A 23 -13.20 6.42 7.29
N THR A 24 -12.13 5.99 6.66
CA THR A 24 -10.73 6.37 6.87
C THR A 24 -9.88 5.87 5.69
N ASN A 25 -8.60 6.24 5.67
CA ASN A 25 -7.61 5.79 4.70
C ASN A 25 -6.25 5.58 5.37
N CYS A 26 -5.29 5.00 4.63
CA CYS A 26 -3.97 4.70 5.18
C CYS A 26 -3.24 5.95 5.67
N LYS A 27 -3.25 7.04 4.88
CA LYS A 27 -2.58 8.29 5.25
C LYS A 27 -3.06 8.82 6.59
N GLU A 28 -4.38 8.90 6.80
CA GLU A 28 -4.96 9.36 8.07
C GLU A 28 -4.54 8.48 9.24
N GLN A 29 -4.59 7.16 9.08
CA GLN A 29 -4.22 6.25 10.14
C GLN A 29 -2.74 6.40 10.53
N LEU A 30 -1.84 6.55 9.55
CA LEU A 30 -0.40 6.69 9.77
C LEU A 30 -0.03 8.05 10.39
N GLN A 31 -0.76 9.12 10.05
CA GLN A 31 -0.56 10.45 10.64
C GLN A 31 -0.92 10.53 12.13
N LEU A 32 -1.72 9.60 12.64
CA LEU A 32 -2.13 9.50 14.03
C LEU A 32 -1.19 8.66 14.90
N VAL A 33 -0.05 8.21 14.34
CA VAL A 33 0.85 7.25 14.98
C VAL A 33 2.24 7.85 15.14
N THR A 34 2.76 7.88 16.38
CA THR A 34 4.16 8.19 16.64
C THR A 34 5.06 7.02 16.25
N TRP A 35 6.36 7.25 16.04
CA TRP A 35 7.29 6.18 15.72
C TRP A 35 7.32 5.07 16.80
N ARG A 36 7.20 5.44 18.10
CA ARG A 36 7.15 4.45 19.20
C ARG A 36 5.90 3.57 19.12
N GLN A 37 4.77 4.17 18.79
CA GLN A 37 3.54 3.41 18.55
C GLN A 37 3.66 2.55 17.30
N ALA A 38 4.29 3.06 16.23
CA ALA A 38 4.44 2.32 14.98
C ALA A 38 5.24 1.02 15.14
N ILE A 39 6.23 0.99 16.02
CA ILE A 39 7.04 -0.20 16.31
C ILE A 39 6.51 -1.04 17.49
N HIS A 40 5.47 -0.57 18.18
CA HIS A 40 4.91 -1.29 19.33
C HIS A 40 4.24 -2.59 18.88
N LYS A 41 4.63 -3.69 19.50
CA LYS A 41 4.13 -5.03 19.17
C LYS A 41 2.97 -5.43 20.10
N VAL A 42 1.83 -5.73 19.53
CA VAL A 42 0.66 -6.25 20.26
C VAL A 42 0.64 -7.77 20.08
N GLY A 43 1.00 -8.50 21.13
CA GLY A 43 1.06 -9.97 21.09
C GLY A 43 1.91 -10.48 19.91
N ASN A 44 1.34 -11.31 19.07
CA ASN A 44 2.00 -11.87 17.88
C ASN A 44 1.66 -11.12 16.56
N LEU A 45 0.96 -9.97 16.66
CA LEU A 45 0.59 -9.20 15.48
C LEU A 45 1.82 -8.51 14.87
N ASN A 46 1.76 -8.24 13.57
CA ASN A 46 2.72 -7.33 12.93
C ASN A 46 2.55 -5.91 13.48
N THR A 47 3.64 -5.17 13.56
CA THR A 47 3.59 -3.76 13.96
C THR A 47 3.02 -2.89 12.82
N ILE A 48 2.53 -1.68 13.15
CA ILE A 48 2.08 -0.71 12.13
C ILE A 48 3.22 -0.39 11.16
N ALA A 49 4.45 -0.23 11.65
CA ALA A 49 5.62 0.00 10.80
C ALA A 49 5.86 -1.16 9.82
N ALA A 50 5.78 -2.41 10.31
CA ALA A 50 5.94 -3.60 9.46
C ALA A 50 4.84 -3.68 8.38
N LEU A 51 3.59 -3.38 8.73
CA LEU A 51 2.48 -3.37 7.76
C LEU A 51 2.63 -2.23 6.74
N THR A 52 3.09 -1.05 7.16
CA THR A 52 3.37 0.07 6.25
C THR A 52 4.48 -0.28 5.27
N PHE A 53 5.57 -0.90 5.75
CA PHE A 53 6.65 -1.37 4.90
C PHE A 53 6.16 -2.42 3.90
N HIS A 54 5.38 -3.39 4.36
CA HIS A 54 4.81 -4.47 3.54
C HIS A 54 3.95 -3.92 2.40
N LEU A 55 3.05 -2.98 2.68
CA LEU A 55 2.28 -2.30 1.65
C LEU A 55 3.17 -1.53 0.67
N ASN A 56 4.15 -0.78 1.18
CA ASN A 56 5.07 -0.02 0.35
C ASN A 56 5.93 -0.93 -0.54
N TYR A 57 6.34 -2.09 -0.04
CA TYR A 57 7.09 -3.09 -0.78
C TYR A 57 6.34 -3.53 -2.05
N TYR A 58 5.05 -3.84 -1.92
CA TYR A 58 4.24 -4.22 -3.08
C TYR A 58 3.89 -3.05 -3.98
N LEU A 59 3.55 -1.89 -3.44
CA LEU A 59 3.28 -0.68 -4.25
C LEU A 59 4.49 -0.33 -5.13
N SER A 60 5.68 -0.26 -4.54
CA SER A 60 6.90 0.05 -5.29
C SER A 60 7.29 -1.05 -6.27
N GLY A 61 7.16 -2.32 -5.88
CA GLY A 61 7.52 -3.46 -6.71
C GLY A 61 6.61 -3.63 -7.92
N VAL A 62 5.29 -3.47 -7.74
CA VAL A 62 4.34 -3.54 -8.85
C VAL A 62 4.43 -2.30 -9.75
N LEU A 63 4.66 -1.12 -9.18
CA LEU A 63 4.95 0.08 -9.96
C LEU A 63 6.19 -0.10 -10.84
N ASN A 64 7.27 -0.64 -10.28
CA ASN A 64 8.48 -0.96 -11.04
C ASN A 64 8.18 -1.96 -12.17
N ALA A 65 7.35 -2.98 -11.90
CA ALA A 65 6.95 -3.95 -12.92
C ALA A 65 6.18 -3.30 -14.08
N PHE A 66 5.27 -2.38 -13.80
CA PHE A 66 4.59 -1.59 -14.85
C PHE A 66 5.53 -0.70 -15.66
N ASN A 67 6.62 -0.23 -15.06
CA ASN A 67 7.57 0.64 -15.74
C ASN A 67 8.63 -0.15 -16.55
N THR A 68 9.04 -1.32 -16.08
CA THR A 68 10.18 -2.06 -16.64
C THR A 68 9.79 -3.34 -17.38
N GLY A 69 8.55 -3.84 -17.19
CA GLY A 69 8.11 -5.14 -17.68
C GLY A 69 8.72 -6.33 -16.91
N LYS A 70 9.28 -6.09 -15.71
CA LYS A 70 9.90 -7.15 -14.89
C LYS A 70 9.39 -7.09 -13.45
N LEU A 71 8.92 -8.22 -12.93
CA LEU A 71 8.56 -8.37 -11.52
C LEU A 71 9.76 -8.90 -10.75
N GLU A 72 10.39 -8.03 -9.96
CA GLU A 72 11.63 -8.32 -9.23
C GLU A 72 11.41 -8.60 -7.74
N ILE A 73 10.22 -8.30 -7.21
CA ILE A 73 9.87 -8.55 -5.80
C ILE A 73 9.61 -10.04 -5.54
N LYS A 74 9.86 -10.46 -4.30
CA LYS A 74 9.58 -11.82 -3.81
C LYS A 74 8.92 -11.72 -2.44
N ASP A 75 7.87 -12.50 -2.20
CA ASP A 75 7.06 -12.47 -0.97
C ASP A 75 7.90 -12.66 0.30
N GLN A 76 8.94 -13.48 0.24
CA GLN A 76 9.82 -13.75 1.38
C GLN A 76 10.52 -12.49 1.94
N TYR A 77 10.64 -11.41 1.15
CA TYR A 77 11.27 -10.14 1.56
C TYR A 77 10.27 -9.05 1.92
N SER A 78 8.98 -9.34 1.83
CA SER A 78 7.93 -8.32 2.00
C SER A 78 7.83 -7.75 3.42
N PHE A 79 8.52 -8.35 4.39
CA PHE A 79 8.64 -7.90 5.78
C PHE A 79 10.09 -7.64 6.22
N ASP A 80 11.06 -7.65 5.29
CA ASP A 80 12.48 -7.36 5.58
C ASP A 80 12.71 -5.85 5.76
N MET A 81 11.99 -5.29 6.73
CA MET A 81 12.01 -3.86 7.02
C MET A 81 13.30 -3.46 7.75
N PRO A 82 14.00 -2.40 7.29
CA PRO A 82 15.05 -1.77 8.08
C PRO A 82 14.51 -1.32 9.44
N PRO A 83 15.32 -1.33 10.52
CA PRO A 83 14.88 -0.89 11.83
C PRO A 83 14.35 0.56 11.81
N VAL A 84 13.22 0.78 12.48
CA VAL A 84 12.68 2.11 12.77
C VAL A 84 13.05 2.45 14.21
N GLU A 85 14.07 3.27 14.39
CA GLU A 85 14.67 3.57 15.70
C GLU A 85 14.35 4.97 16.21
N ASN A 86 13.79 5.82 15.36
CA ASN A 86 13.50 7.22 15.65
C ASN A 86 12.41 7.79 14.71
N GLU A 87 12.00 9.02 15.00
CA GLU A 87 10.99 9.73 14.20
C GLU A 87 11.41 9.91 12.73
N THR A 88 12.69 10.18 12.47
CA THR A 88 13.20 10.37 11.10
C THR A 88 13.04 9.09 10.26
N ASN A 89 13.32 7.92 10.83
CA ASN A 89 13.12 6.65 10.14
C ASN A 89 11.64 6.39 9.85
N TRP A 90 10.78 6.67 10.81
CA TRP A 90 9.32 6.52 10.65
C TRP A 90 8.78 7.46 9.59
N GLN A 91 9.16 8.73 9.64
CA GLN A 91 8.75 9.73 8.67
C GLN A 91 9.21 9.35 7.25
N LYS A 92 10.46 8.89 7.11
CA LYS A 92 10.97 8.41 5.82
C LYS A 92 10.13 7.26 5.28
N LEU A 93 9.78 6.27 6.10
CA LEU A 93 8.96 5.13 5.67
C LEU A 93 7.57 5.58 5.22
N THR A 94 6.93 6.47 5.98
CA THR A 94 5.59 6.99 5.64
C THR A 94 5.62 7.87 4.40
N ASP A 95 6.60 8.74 4.24
CA ASP A 95 6.76 9.59 3.05
C ASP A 95 7.01 8.77 1.79
N ASP A 96 7.86 7.74 1.88
CA ASP A 96 8.12 6.81 0.78
C ASP A 96 6.84 6.05 0.39
N PHE A 97 6.07 5.58 1.37
CA PHE A 97 4.80 4.91 1.16
C PHE A 97 3.78 5.82 0.46
N LEU A 98 3.57 7.04 0.96
CA LEU A 98 2.60 7.97 0.39
C LEU A 98 2.99 8.42 -1.01
N ARG A 99 4.28 8.64 -1.26
CA ARG A 99 4.80 8.96 -2.59
C ARG A 99 4.56 7.80 -3.56
N ASN A 100 4.89 6.57 -3.19
CA ASN A 100 4.68 5.40 -4.03
C ASN A 100 3.20 5.12 -4.27
N ALA A 101 2.34 5.39 -3.29
CA ALA A 101 0.89 5.29 -3.44
C ALA A 101 0.36 6.22 -4.54
N GLU A 102 0.76 7.49 -4.54
CA GLU A 102 0.36 8.43 -5.60
C GLU A 102 0.97 8.07 -6.95
N MET A 103 2.24 7.72 -6.99
CA MET A 103 2.90 7.30 -8.23
C MET A 103 2.25 6.05 -8.83
N PHE A 104 1.84 5.09 -8.02
CA PHE A 104 1.15 3.90 -8.47
C PHE A 104 -0.25 4.22 -9.01
N ALA A 105 -1.01 5.06 -8.30
CA ALA A 105 -2.32 5.51 -8.77
C ALA A 105 -2.22 6.29 -10.10
N ALA A 106 -1.25 7.20 -10.22
CA ALA A 106 -0.99 7.94 -11.46
C ALA A 106 -0.61 7.00 -12.62
N LYS A 107 0.24 6.00 -12.35
CA LYS A 107 0.61 5.00 -13.36
C LYS A 107 -0.60 4.19 -13.84
N VAL A 108 -1.47 3.78 -12.94
CA VAL A 108 -2.71 3.06 -13.28
C VAL A 108 -3.64 3.94 -14.13
N GLU A 109 -3.72 5.22 -13.84
CA GLU A 109 -4.55 6.18 -14.60
C GLU A 109 -4.09 6.35 -16.06
N GLU A 110 -2.79 6.18 -16.32
CA GLU A 110 -2.19 6.25 -17.67
C GLU A 110 -2.52 5.01 -18.53
N ILE A 111 -2.76 3.85 -17.92
CA ILE A 111 -3.03 2.59 -18.61
C ILE A 111 -4.36 2.70 -19.39
N SER A 112 -4.38 2.25 -20.66
CA SER A 112 -5.62 2.21 -21.44
C SER A 112 -6.54 1.09 -20.95
N ASP A 113 -7.84 1.22 -21.25
CA ASP A 113 -8.82 0.19 -20.86
C ASP A 113 -8.52 -1.17 -21.56
N GLU A 114 -7.93 -1.14 -22.77
CA GLU A 114 -7.43 -2.33 -23.46
C GLU A 114 -6.24 -2.95 -22.74
N GLN A 115 -5.24 -2.14 -22.37
CA GLN A 115 -4.07 -2.60 -21.61
C GLN A 115 -4.45 -3.17 -20.24
N LEU A 116 -5.52 -2.69 -19.61
CA LEU A 116 -6.01 -3.30 -18.37
C LEU A 116 -6.38 -4.78 -18.53
N GLN A 117 -6.80 -5.21 -19.72
CA GLN A 117 -7.17 -6.60 -20.00
C GLN A 117 -5.98 -7.47 -20.42
N GLU A 118 -4.82 -6.88 -20.69
CA GLU A 118 -3.60 -7.63 -21.03
C GLU A 118 -3.02 -8.34 -19.80
N ALA A 119 -2.22 -9.39 -20.05
CA ALA A 119 -1.52 -10.12 -18.99
C ALA A 119 -0.55 -9.19 -18.24
N PHE A 120 -0.55 -9.30 -16.91
CA PHE A 120 0.43 -8.63 -16.06
C PHE A 120 1.73 -9.44 -16.06
N ILE A 121 2.75 -8.96 -16.79
CA ILE A 121 4.09 -9.56 -16.89
C ILE A 121 4.08 -10.99 -17.45
N ASP A 122 3.30 -11.89 -16.85
CA ASP A 122 3.17 -13.30 -17.18
C ASP A 122 1.69 -13.70 -16.99
N GLU A 123 1.15 -14.52 -17.87
CA GLU A 123 -0.25 -14.97 -17.83
C GLU A 123 -0.66 -15.63 -16.51
N LYS A 124 0.29 -16.25 -15.82
CA LYS A 124 0.04 -16.86 -14.49
C LYS A 124 -0.41 -15.88 -13.43
N TYR A 125 -0.12 -14.59 -13.58
CA TYR A 125 -0.54 -13.54 -12.66
C TYR A 125 -1.91 -12.93 -13.00
N GLY A 126 -2.52 -13.36 -14.12
CA GLY A 126 -3.76 -12.77 -14.62
C GLY A 126 -3.55 -11.43 -15.31
N THR A 127 -4.61 -10.65 -15.45
CA THR A 127 -4.59 -9.36 -16.15
C THR A 127 -4.00 -8.23 -15.29
N ASN A 128 -3.61 -7.14 -15.94
CA ASN A 128 -3.24 -5.89 -15.27
C ASN A 128 -4.37 -5.41 -14.35
N LEU A 129 -5.63 -5.46 -14.82
CA LEU A 129 -6.80 -5.13 -14.03
C LEU A 129 -6.87 -5.95 -12.73
N ARG A 130 -6.75 -7.28 -12.82
CA ARG A 130 -6.84 -8.16 -11.64
C ARG A 130 -5.74 -7.84 -10.62
N ASN A 131 -4.53 -7.52 -11.07
CA ASN A 131 -3.43 -7.18 -10.16
C ASN A 131 -3.64 -5.82 -9.47
N VAL A 132 -4.16 -4.84 -10.18
CA VAL A 132 -4.48 -3.53 -9.57
C VAL A 132 -5.65 -3.65 -8.59
N GLU A 133 -6.70 -4.39 -8.93
CA GLU A 133 -7.81 -4.66 -8.01
C GLU A 133 -7.34 -5.44 -6.78
N GLY A 134 -6.49 -6.45 -6.97
CA GLY A 134 -5.86 -7.17 -5.86
C GLY A 134 -5.04 -6.26 -4.95
N MET A 135 -4.37 -5.25 -5.50
CA MET A 135 -3.68 -4.24 -4.69
C MET A 135 -4.65 -3.42 -3.85
N ILE A 136 -5.79 -3.00 -4.39
CA ILE A 136 -6.82 -2.29 -3.63
C ILE A 136 -7.35 -3.16 -2.48
N GLU A 137 -7.69 -4.43 -2.78
CA GLU A 137 -8.16 -5.41 -1.79
C GLU A 137 -7.13 -5.61 -0.67
N HIS A 138 -5.85 -5.76 -1.04
CA HIS A 138 -4.73 -5.91 -0.12
C HIS A 138 -4.54 -4.66 0.77
N CYS A 139 -4.69 -3.47 0.21
CA CYS A 139 -4.62 -2.23 0.96
C CYS A 139 -5.76 -2.13 1.99
N TYR A 140 -6.99 -2.49 1.65
CA TYR A 140 -8.10 -2.51 2.60
C TYR A 140 -7.91 -3.55 3.71
N TYR A 141 -7.40 -4.74 3.36
CA TYR A 141 -7.08 -5.77 4.35
C TYR A 141 -6.11 -5.26 5.41
N HIS A 142 -5.01 -4.60 5.00
CA HIS A 142 -4.03 -4.08 5.93
C HIS A 142 -4.44 -2.75 6.59
N LEU A 143 -5.24 -1.92 5.93
CA LEU A 143 -5.83 -0.73 6.56
C LEU A 143 -6.69 -1.12 7.77
N GLY A 144 -7.46 -2.20 7.65
CA GLY A 144 -8.23 -2.74 8.78
C GLY A 144 -7.34 -3.16 9.95
N GLN A 145 -6.22 -3.84 9.67
CA GLN A 145 -5.24 -4.23 10.68
C GLN A 145 -4.56 -3.03 11.34
N ILE A 146 -4.09 -2.08 10.57
CA ILE A 146 -3.46 -0.83 11.06
C ILE A 146 -4.43 -0.07 11.95
N SER A 147 -5.68 0.11 11.50
CA SER A 147 -6.71 0.81 12.26
C SER A 147 -7.02 0.12 13.60
N LEU A 148 -7.11 -1.21 13.61
CA LEU A 148 -7.34 -2.00 14.82
C LEU A 148 -6.16 -1.89 15.79
N ILE A 149 -4.93 -2.11 15.31
CA ILE A 149 -3.72 -2.02 16.14
C ILE A 149 -3.58 -0.62 16.73
N ARG A 150 -3.79 0.44 15.93
CA ARG A 150 -3.74 1.83 16.42
C ARG A 150 -4.71 2.07 17.57
N LYS A 151 -5.92 1.53 17.51
CA LYS A 151 -6.89 1.64 18.61
C LYS A 151 -6.44 0.89 19.87
N LEU A 152 -5.80 -0.27 19.70
CA LEU A 152 -5.30 -1.06 20.83
C LEU A 152 -4.13 -0.38 21.56
N ILE A 153 -3.34 0.42 20.85
CA ILE A 153 -2.15 1.11 21.38
C ILE A 153 -2.37 2.62 21.63
N ALA A 154 -3.59 3.11 21.56
CA ALA A 154 -3.88 4.55 21.64
C ALA A 154 -3.39 5.24 22.92
N ASN A 155 -3.21 4.47 24.00
CA ASN A 155 -2.80 4.97 25.31
C ASN A 155 -1.32 4.69 25.66
N ILE A 156 -0.51 4.31 24.68
CA ILE A 156 0.92 4.00 24.86
C ILE A 156 1.80 5.18 24.50
#